data_1d95ba2954657940fa561e3bde0fe359
#
_entry.id   1d95ba2954657940fa561e3bde0fe359
#
_cell.length_a   1.000
_cell.length_b   1.000
_cell.length_c   1.000
_cell.angle_alpha   90.00
_cell.angle_beta   90.00
_cell.angle_gamma   90.00
#
_symmetry.space_group_name_H-M   'P 1'
#
loop_
_entity.id
_entity.type
_entity.pdbx_description
1 polymer ?
#
loop_
_entity_poly.entity_id
_entity_poly.type
_entity_poly.pdbx_seq_one_letter_code
_entity_poly.pdbx_strand_id
1 'polypeptide(L)'
;EIVVFARHTVTQLLMGIGQTGGDWSSWYRLFSRKRFPYDAASGVLFGETLHHVTSQEPYVVGGDGTQTRRSSGKMEGAHWLHNPQSPVFKRGIHIAQRWFNGSWLVPAENGYSRAVPLRWLPAFTEKSRPQATTPSKEWEAAVAFLVWVKQQLSAAGRGGQQVLMVADGHY
;
A
#
# COMPACT_ATOMS: atom_id res chain seq x y z
N GLU A 1 13.47 -9.88 13.54
CA GLU A 1 13.57 -9.55 12.11
C GLU A 1 13.92 -10.82 11.34
N ILE A 2 13.03 -11.31 10.47
CA ILE A 2 13.28 -12.55 9.70
C ILE A 2 13.99 -12.13 8.43
N VAL A 3 15.27 -12.45 8.33
CA VAL A 3 16.07 -12.19 7.14
C VAL A 3 16.07 -13.45 6.27
N VAL A 4 15.31 -13.43 5.17
CA VAL A 4 15.28 -14.50 4.18
C VAL A 4 16.13 -14.09 2.98
N PHE A 5 17.31 -14.68 2.84
CA PHE A 5 18.27 -14.39 1.75
C PHE A 5 17.92 -15.07 0.43
N ALA A 6 16.89 -15.92 0.40
CA ALA A 6 16.45 -16.66 -0.79
C ALA A 6 15.28 -15.98 -1.50
N ARG A 7 14.70 -16.64 -2.50
CA ARG A 7 13.50 -16.16 -3.19
C ARG A 7 12.36 -15.95 -2.19
N HIS A 8 11.69 -14.81 -2.26
CA HIS A 8 10.56 -14.46 -1.37
C HIS A 8 9.30 -15.26 -1.76
N THR A 9 9.32 -16.55 -1.50
CA THR A 9 8.19 -17.46 -1.70
C THR A 9 7.65 -17.92 -0.33
N VAL A 10 6.39 -18.36 -0.30
CA VAL A 10 5.79 -18.92 0.93
C VAL A 10 6.65 -20.05 1.50
N THR A 11 7.15 -20.95 0.63
CA THR A 11 8.04 -22.04 1.03
C THR A 11 9.30 -21.53 1.74
N GLN A 12 9.99 -20.56 1.14
CA GLN A 12 11.23 -20.04 1.72
C GLN A 12 10.97 -19.29 3.03
N LEU A 13 9.84 -18.59 3.14
CA LEU A 13 9.43 -17.97 4.39
C LEU A 13 9.21 -19.02 5.49
N LEU A 14 8.46 -20.10 5.19
CA LEU A 14 8.21 -21.17 6.14
C LEU A 14 9.50 -21.89 6.58
N MET A 15 10.42 -22.11 5.66
CA MET A 15 11.75 -22.65 5.98
C MET A 15 12.52 -21.69 6.88
N GLY A 16 12.50 -20.39 6.59
CA GLY A 16 13.21 -19.36 7.37
C GLY A 16 12.70 -19.21 8.81
N ILE A 17 11.42 -19.52 9.07
CA ILE A 17 10.84 -19.53 10.42
C ILE A 17 10.82 -20.93 11.06
N GLY A 18 11.49 -21.92 10.46
CA GLY A 18 11.61 -23.28 11.02
C GLY A 18 10.35 -24.15 10.87
N GLN A 19 9.37 -23.74 10.09
CA GLN A 19 8.13 -24.49 9.86
C GLN A 19 8.29 -25.54 8.73
N THR A 20 9.27 -26.43 8.87
CA THR A 20 9.61 -27.42 7.83
C THR A 20 8.83 -28.73 7.94
N GLY A 21 8.31 -29.07 9.12
CA GLY A 21 7.64 -30.37 9.39
C GLY A 21 6.11 -30.34 9.39
N GLY A 22 5.48 -29.19 9.08
CA GLY A 22 4.03 -29.05 9.13
C GLY A 22 3.32 -29.16 7.79
N ASP A 23 1.99 -29.18 7.80
CA ASP A 23 1.18 -29.08 6.58
C ASP A 23 1.24 -27.64 6.03
N TRP A 24 1.93 -27.48 4.93
CA TRP A 24 2.08 -26.17 4.25
C TRP A 24 0.83 -25.74 3.48
N SER A 25 -0.13 -26.63 3.23
CA SER A 25 -1.34 -26.31 2.46
C SER A 25 -2.15 -25.19 3.09
N SER A 26 -2.19 -25.11 4.43
CA SER A 26 -2.90 -24.05 5.15
C SER A 26 -2.30 -22.67 4.89
N TRP A 27 -0.98 -22.57 4.82
CA TRP A 27 -0.24 -21.35 4.50
C TRP A 27 -0.47 -20.90 3.06
N TYR A 28 -0.42 -21.85 2.10
CA TYR A 28 -0.74 -21.55 0.71
C TYR A 28 -2.19 -21.11 0.53
N ARG A 29 -3.13 -21.73 1.27
CA ARG A 29 -4.54 -21.34 1.26
C ARG A 29 -4.78 -19.93 1.82
N LEU A 30 -3.92 -19.42 2.70
CA LEU A 30 -3.99 -18.04 3.19
C LEU A 30 -3.83 -17.05 2.03
N PHE A 31 -2.94 -17.33 1.08
CA PHE A 31 -2.68 -16.46 -0.07
C PHE A 31 -3.56 -16.75 -1.29
N SER A 32 -4.17 -17.94 -1.38
CA SER A 32 -4.99 -18.35 -2.52
C SER A 32 -6.45 -17.92 -2.45
N ARG A 33 -6.92 -17.49 -1.29
CA ARG A 33 -8.32 -17.10 -1.07
C ARG A 33 -8.38 -15.74 -0.39
N LYS A 34 -9.35 -14.91 -0.78
CA LYS A 34 -9.64 -13.62 -0.12
C LYS A 34 -10.23 -13.89 1.27
N ARG A 35 -9.38 -14.07 2.28
CA ARG A 35 -9.77 -14.34 3.67
C ARG A 35 -9.55 -13.16 4.60
N PHE A 36 -8.74 -12.19 4.16
CA PHE A 36 -8.37 -11.06 4.99
C PHE A 36 -9.24 -9.85 4.63
N PRO A 37 -10.01 -9.31 5.58
CA PRO A 37 -10.84 -8.13 5.35
C PRO A 37 -9.97 -6.86 5.38
N TYR A 38 -9.33 -6.53 4.27
CA TYR A 38 -8.40 -5.39 4.18
C TYR A 38 -8.99 -4.08 4.69
N ASP A 39 -10.25 -3.80 4.34
CA ASP A 39 -10.90 -2.55 4.73
C ASP A 39 -11.09 -2.47 6.24
N ALA A 40 -11.52 -3.56 6.87
CA ALA A 40 -11.65 -3.64 8.32
C ALA A 40 -10.29 -3.52 9.02
N ALA A 41 -9.28 -4.23 8.53
CA ALA A 41 -7.92 -4.16 9.09
C ALA A 41 -7.33 -2.75 8.96
N SER A 42 -7.48 -2.10 7.80
CA SER A 42 -7.06 -0.72 7.62
C SER A 42 -7.80 0.23 8.56
N GLY A 43 -9.09 0.00 8.81
CA GLY A 43 -9.88 0.78 9.76
C GLY A 43 -9.40 0.63 11.21
N VAL A 44 -9.08 -0.60 11.64
CA VAL A 44 -8.50 -0.86 12.97
C VAL A 44 -7.16 -0.15 13.12
N LEU A 45 -6.26 -0.32 12.13
CA LEU A 45 -4.96 0.35 12.13
C LEU A 45 -5.10 1.88 12.15
N PHE A 46 -6.05 2.42 11.39
CA PHE A 46 -6.36 3.86 11.43
C PHE A 46 -6.80 4.28 12.83
N GLY A 47 -7.70 3.53 13.47
CA GLY A 47 -8.15 3.79 14.84
C GLY A 47 -6.98 3.87 15.82
N GLU A 48 -6.01 2.95 15.72
CA GLU A 48 -4.80 2.97 16.56
C GLU A 48 -3.99 4.26 16.36
N THR A 49 -3.87 4.78 15.13
CA THR A 49 -3.14 6.04 14.91
C THR A 49 -3.76 7.24 15.61
N LEU A 50 -5.07 7.22 15.86
CA LEU A 50 -5.78 8.32 16.53
C LEU A 50 -5.41 8.48 18.01
N HIS A 51 -4.82 7.46 18.62
CA HIS A 51 -4.29 7.55 19.99
C HIS A 51 -2.99 8.37 20.06
N HIS A 52 -2.35 8.63 18.93
CA HIS A 52 -1.06 9.30 18.83
C HIS A 52 -1.13 10.71 18.25
N VAL A 53 -2.34 11.21 17.93
CA VAL A 53 -2.56 12.56 17.42
C VAL A 53 -3.81 13.16 18.05
N THR A 54 -3.73 14.41 18.49
CA THR A 54 -4.89 15.10 19.07
C THR A 54 -5.86 15.57 17.97
N SER A 55 -7.11 15.84 18.31
CA SER A 55 -8.09 16.36 17.35
C SER A 55 -7.83 17.81 16.91
N GLN A 56 -6.97 18.52 17.63
CA GLN A 56 -6.58 19.91 17.33
C GLN A 56 -5.41 19.99 16.36
N GLU A 57 -4.64 18.93 16.27
CA GLU A 57 -3.50 18.83 15.35
C GLU A 57 -3.96 18.32 13.99
N PRO A 58 -3.30 18.73 12.89
CA PRO A 58 -3.59 18.15 11.58
C PRO A 58 -3.24 16.66 11.56
N TYR A 59 -4.10 15.87 10.92
CA TYR A 59 -3.81 14.48 10.64
C TYR A 59 -2.95 14.42 9.36
N VAL A 60 -1.66 14.13 9.52
CA VAL A 60 -0.69 14.18 8.43
C VAL A 60 -0.57 12.82 7.77
N VAL A 61 -0.73 12.78 6.45
CA VAL A 61 -0.58 11.56 5.65
C VAL A 61 0.48 11.74 4.56
N GLY A 62 1.17 10.67 4.24
CA GLY A 62 2.07 10.59 3.10
C GLY A 62 1.50 9.71 2.01
N GLY A 63 1.77 10.06 0.76
CA GLY A 63 1.38 9.26 -0.39
C GLY A 63 2.55 9.03 -1.34
N ASP A 64 2.70 7.79 -1.80
CA ASP A 64 3.75 7.42 -2.75
C ASP A 64 3.27 6.35 -3.73
N GLY A 65 3.69 6.48 -4.99
CA GLY A 65 3.47 5.51 -6.04
C GLY A 65 4.56 4.44 -6.06
N THR A 66 4.16 3.19 -6.17
CA THR A 66 5.13 2.09 -6.28
C THR A 66 4.75 1.11 -7.38
N GLN A 67 5.75 0.45 -7.93
CA GLN A 67 5.58 -0.58 -8.95
C GLN A 67 6.07 -1.93 -8.45
N THR A 68 5.18 -2.91 -8.46
CA THR A 68 5.53 -4.29 -8.12
C THR A 68 5.75 -5.09 -9.40
N ARG A 69 7.00 -5.47 -9.68
CA ARG A 69 7.35 -6.30 -10.86
C ARG A 69 6.58 -7.62 -10.85
N ARG A 70 6.18 -8.05 -12.02
CA ARG A 70 5.47 -9.31 -12.24
C ARG A 70 6.15 -10.11 -13.37
N SER A 71 6.06 -11.42 -13.28
CA SER A 71 6.60 -12.33 -14.29
C SER A 71 5.62 -12.59 -15.45
N SER A 72 4.35 -12.18 -15.31
CA SER A 72 3.30 -12.43 -16.30
C SER A 72 2.35 -11.25 -16.43
N GLY A 73 2.02 -10.89 -17.65
CA GLY A 73 0.97 -9.93 -17.98
C GLY A 73 -0.47 -10.46 -17.83
N LYS A 74 -0.63 -11.76 -17.50
CA LYS A 74 -1.96 -12.36 -17.24
C LYS A 74 -2.49 -12.05 -15.85
N MET A 75 -1.65 -11.50 -14.96
CA MET A 75 -2.10 -11.07 -13.63
C MET A 75 -2.92 -9.80 -13.77
N GLU A 76 -4.04 -9.74 -13.04
CA GLU A 76 -4.89 -8.56 -12.98
C GLU A 76 -4.09 -7.30 -12.61
N GLY A 77 -4.27 -6.23 -13.34
CA GLY A 77 -3.54 -4.98 -13.14
C GLY A 77 -2.09 -4.98 -13.62
N ALA A 78 -1.55 -6.11 -14.08
CA ALA A 78 -0.19 -6.15 -14.63
C ALA A 78 -0.17 -5.64 -16.06
N HIS A 79 0.76 -4.74 -16.35
CA HIS A 79 0.96 -4.16 -17.67
C HIS A 79 2.42 -3.77 -17.88
N TRP A 80 2.80 -3.50 -19.14
CA TRP A 80 4.10 -2.92 -19.47
C TRP A 80 4.17 -1.48 -18.98
N LEU A 81 5.09 -1.21 -18.07
CA LEU A 81 5.32 0.09 -17.48
C LEU A 81 6.78 0.50 -17.65
N HIS A 82 7.04 1.80 -17.66
CA HIS A 82 8.39 2.30 -17.52
C HIS A 82 8.97 1.91 -16.17
N ASN A 83 10.20 1.42 -16.17
CA ASN A 83 10.92 1.14 -14.94
C ASN A 83 11.44 2.48 -14.35
N PRO A 84 10.96 2.92 -13.18
CA PRO A 84 11.38 4.17 -12.58
C PRO A 84 12.86 4.18 -12.17
N GLN A 85 13.45 3.02 -11.97
CA GLN A 85 14.87 2.87 -11.64
C GLN A 85 15.79 2.85 -12.87
N SER A 86 15.25 3.02 -14.08
CA SER A 86 16.06 3.09 -15.30
C SER A 86 16.78 4.43 -15.40
N PRO A 87 18.01 4.44 -15.89
CA PRO A 87 18.70 5.69 -16.21
C PRO A 87 17.91 6.52 -17.22
N VAL A 88 17.97 7.85 -17.09
CA VAL A 88 17.21 8.79 -17.93
C VAL A 88 17.50 8.60 -19.42
N PHE A 89 18.74 8.26 -19.76
CA PHE A 89 19.19 8.08 -21.14
C PHE A 89 18.87 6.67 -21.71
N LYS A 90 18.43 5.71 -20.88
CA LYS A 90 18.04 4.36 -21.32
C LYS A 90 16.82 3.91 -20.52
N ARG A 91 15.65 4.38 -20.93
CA ARG A 91 14.39 3.99 -20.29
C ARG A 91 14.10 2.52 -20.53
N GLY A 92 14.12 1.74 -19.46
CA GLY A 92 13.68 0.33 -19.47
C GLY A 92 12.17 0.19 -19.32
N ILE A 93 11.64 -0.92 -19.80
CA ILE A 93 10.25 -1.31 -19.57
C ILE A 93 10.21 -2.67 -18.88
N HIS A 94 9.20 -2.87 -18.04
CA HIS A 94 8.96 -4.14 -17.37
C HIS A 94 7.46 -4.40 -17.18
N ILE A 95 7.08 -5.65 -16.95
CA ILE A 95 5.72 -5.99 -16.55
C ILE A 95 5.60 -5.72 -15.05
N ALA A 96 4.68 -4.86 -14.66
CA ALA A 96 4.45 -4.52 -13.25
C ALA A 96 2.99 -4.14 -12.99
N GLN A 97 2.61 -4.23 -11.73
CA GLN A 97 1.40 -3.60 -11.19
C GLN A 97 1.80 -2.30 -10.52
N ARG A 98 1.02 -1.24 -10.73
CA ARG A 98 1.22 0.05 -10.09
C ARG A 98 0.26 0.20 -8.92
N TRP A 99 0.79 0.65 -7.79
CA TRP A 99 0.06 0.84 -6.54
C TRP A 99 0.34 2.21 -5.98
N PHE A 100 -0.64 2.77 -5.29
CA PHE A 100 -0.48 3.92 -4.41
C PHE A 100 -0.47 3.43 -2.96
N ASN A 101 0.52 3.85 -2.20
CA ASN A 101 0.63 3.61 -0.77
C ASN A 101 0.27 4.89 -0.03
N GLY A 102 -0.82 4.85 0.74
CA GLY A 102 -1.19 5.90 1.68
C GLY A 102 -0.77 5.52 3.10
N SER A 103 0.01 6.37 3.74
CA SER A 103 0.57 6.16 5.08
C SER A 103 0.20 7.31 6.00
N TRP A 104 0.04 7.05 7.28
CA TRP A 104 0.06 8.08 8.31
C TRP A 104 1.52 8.43 8.65
N LEU A 105 1.80 9.72 8.78
CA LEU A 105 3.11 10.21 9.20
C LEU A 105 3.06 10.49 10.69
N VAL A 106 3.84 9.73 11.45
CA VAL A 106 3.99 9.92 12.91
C VAL A 106 4.52 11.31 13.17
N PRO A 107 3.98 12.06 14.14
CA PRO A 107 4.55 13.35 14.55
C PRO A 107 6.05 13.22 14.80
N ALA A 108 6.83 14.14 14.23
CA ALA A 108 8.28 14.06 14.29
C ALA A 108 8.80 14.37 15.69
N GLU A 109 9.54 13.42 16.26
CA GLU A 109 10.39 13.66 17.40
C GLU A 109 11.85 13.75 16.91
N ASN A 110 12.55 14.77 17.35
CA ASN A 110 13.96 14.98 16.97
C ASN A 110 14.23 15.08 15.45
N GLY A 111 13.28 15.59 14.68
CA GLY A 111 13.41 15.80 13.23
C GLY A 111 13.16 14.58 12.36
N TYR A 112 12.77 13.43 12.92
CA TYR A 112 12.45 12.23 12.15
C TYR A 112 10.97 11.89 12.27
N SER A 113 10.33 11.67 11.12
CA SER A 113 8.99 11.11 11.05
C SER A 113 9.06 9.67 10.51
N ARG A 114 8.15 8.81 10.98
CA ARG A 114 7.97 7.46 10.48
C ARG A 114 6.65 7.37 9.73
N ALA A 115 6.65 6.63 8.64
CA ALA A 115 5.44 6.33 7.90
C ALA A 115 4.84 5.00 8.38
N VAL A 116 3.58 5.01 8.78
CA VAL A 116 2.80 3.80 9.08
C VAL A 116 1.87 3.54 7.91
N PRO A 117 2.09 2.50 7.10
CA PRO A 117 1.24 2.19 5.96
C PRO A 117 -0.19 1.91 6.41
N LEU A 118 -1.15 2.69 5.94
CA LEU A 118 -2.56 2.51 6.26
C LEU A 118 -3.29 1.74 5.18
N ARG A 119 -3.01 2.07 3.92
CA ARG A 119 -3.76 1.51 2.81
C ARG A 119 -2.95 1.45 1.52
N TRP A 120 -3.13 0.36 0.80
CA TRP A 120 -2.62 0.20 -0.56
C TRP A 120 -3.80 0.23 -1.53
N LEU A 121 -3.74 1.12 -2.51
CA LEU A 121 -4.78 1.25 -3.52
C LEU A 121 -4.18 0.92 -4.90
N PRO A 122 -4.93 0.20 -5.74
CA PRO A 122 -4.49 -0.03 -7.11
C PRO A 122 -4.48 1.30 -7.88
N ALA A 123 -3.48 1.48 -8.74
CA ALA A 123 -3.42 2.54 -9.73
C ALA A 123 -3.16 1.92 -11.10
N PHE A 124 -4.01 0.95 -11.48
CA PHE A 124 -3.82 0.12 -12.66
C PHE A 124 -4.14 0.90 -13.92
N THR A 125 -3.39 0.65 -14.98
CA THR A 125 -3.66 1.31 -16.26
C THR A 125 -5.06 0.96 -16.78
N GLU A 126 -5.68 1.84 -17.54
CA GLU A 126 -7.03 1.63 -18.08
C GLU A 126 -7.21 0.29 -18.80
N LYS A 127 -6.16 -0.18 -19.48
CA LYS A 127 -6.13 -1.46 -20.19
C LYS A 127 -6.08 -2.69 -19.31
N SER A 128 -5.66 -2.55 -18.05
CA SER A 128 -5.41 -3.66 -17.12
C SER A 128 -6.24 -3.61 -15.85
N ARG A 129 -7.04 -2.56 -15.66
CA ARG A 129 -7.91 -2.43 -14.48
C ARG A 129 -9.10 -3.40 -14.57
N PRO A 130 -9.48 -4.06 -13.46
CA PRO A 130 -10.58 -5.03 -13.45
C PRO A 130 -11.96 -4.38 -13.58
N GLN A 131 -12.10 -3.15 -13.09
CA GLN A 131 -13.35 -2.40 -13.08
C GLN A 131 -13.10 -0.94 -13.43
N ALA A 132 -14.09 -0.28 -14.05
CA ALA A 132 -14.00 1.13 -14.40
C ALA A 132 -13.81 2.06 -13.20
N THR A 133 -14.27 1.63 -12.01
CA THR A 133 -14.10 2.36 -10.74
C THR A 133 -12.72 2.21 -10.11
N THR A 134 -11.90 1.24 -10.56
CA THR A 134 -10.52 1.08 -10.07
C THR A 134 -9.70 2.27 -10.57
N PRO A 135 -8.96 2.99 -9.69
CA PRO A 135 -8.12 4.09 -10.10
C PRO A 135 -7.14 3.68 -11.21
N SER A 136 -7.03 4.49 -12.25
CA SER A 136 -6.13 4.26 -13.38
C SER A 136 -4.86 5.11 -13.31
N LYS A 137 -4.86 6.10 -12.42
CA LYS A 137 -3.74 7.01 -12.16
C LYS A 137 -3.46 7.10 -10.68
N GLU A 138 -2.23 7.41 -10.33
CA GLU A 138 -1.80 7.51 -8.93
C GLU A 138 -2.54 8.63 -8.20
N TRP A 139 -2.75 9.79 -8.85
CA TRP A 139 -3.50 10.88 -8.25
C TRP A 139 -4.97 10.52 -7.96
N GLU A 140 -5.63 9.68 -8.79
CA GLU A 140 -6.98 9.18 -8.53
C GLU A 140 -6.99 8.28 -7.27
N ALA A 141 -5.98 7.45 -7.13
CA ALA A 141 -5.79 6.62 -5.94
C ALA A 141 -5.49 7.48 -4.69
N ALA A 142 -4.70 8.54 -4.83
CA ALA A 142 -4.42 9.50 -3.78
C ALA A 142 -5.70 10.19 -3.29
N VAL A 143 -6.55 10.65 -4.21
CA VAL A 143 -7.86 11.25 -3.89
C VAL A 143 -8.76 10.23 -3.17
N ALA A 144 -8.84 9.00 -3.68
CA ALA A 144 -9.62 7.94 -3.04
C ALA A 144 -9.12 7.64 -1.61
N PHE A 145 -7.81 7.66 -1.39
CA PHE A 145 -7.21 7.54 -0.06
C PHE A 145 -7.61 8.69 0.87
N LEU A 146 -7.52 9.94 0.41
CA LEU A 146 -7.92 11.11 1.20
C LEU A 146 -9.41 11.09 1.57
N VAL A 147 -10.27 10.71 0.63
CA VAL A 147 -11.71 10.52 0.89
C VAL A 147 -11.92 9.48 1.98
N TRP A 148 -11.23 8.35 1.89
CA TRP A 148 -11.29 7.30 2.91
C TRP A 148 -10.80 7.82 4.28
N VAL A 149 -9.68 8.54 4.35
CA VAL A 149 -9.16 9.15 5.60
C VAL A 149 -10.21 10.07 6.22
N LYS A 150 -10.85 10.95 5.43
CA LYS A 150 -11.91 11.84 5.91
C LYS A 150 -13.13 11.09 6.42
N GLN A 151 -13.51 10.00 5.78
CA GLN A 151 -14.59 9.12 6.23
C GLN A 151 -14.25 8.48 7.58
N GLN A 152 -13.02 7.98 7.75
CA GLN A 152 -12.57 7.39 9.02
C GLN A 152 -12.54 8.43 10.16
N LEU A 153 -12.02 9.64 9.89
CA LEU A 153 -12.06 10.75 10.86
C LEU A 153 -13.49 11.12 11.24
N SER A 154 -14.40 11.20 10.28
CA SER A 154 -15.80 11.49 10.54
C SER A 154 -16.47 10.41 11.39
N ALA A 155 -16.20 9.13 11.10
CA ALA A 155 -16.70 8.00 11.88
C ALA A 155 -16.15 8.00 13.33
N ALA A 156 -14.94 8.52 13.52
CA ALA A 156 -14.32 8.69 14.85
C ALA A 156 -14.74 9.99 15.58
N GLY A 157 -15.73 10.75 15.07
CA GLY A 157 -16.13 12.02 15.65
C GLY A 157 -15.17 13.19 15.42
N ARG A 158 -14.19 13.02 14.53
CA ARG A 158 -13.13 14.00 14.20
C ARG A 158 -13.29 14.59 12.79
N GLY A 159 -14.52 14.70 12.28
CA GLY A 159 -14.78 15.16 10.90
C GLY A 159 -14.26 16.56 10.57
N GLY A 160 -14.13 17.45 11.57
CA GLY A 160 -13.53 18.78 11.42
C GLY A 160 -12.00 18.81 11.41
N GLN A 161 -11.33 17.72 11.76
CA GLN A 161 -9.87 17.68 11.81
C GLN A 161 -9.26 17.91 10.41
N GLN A 162 -8.27 18.80 10.35
CA GLN A 162 -7.55 19.08 9.11
C GLN A 162 -6.73 17.86 8.70
N VAL A 163 -6.72 17.56 7.40
CA VAL A 163 -5.85 16.54 6.81
C VAL A 163 -4.82 17.22 5.93
N LEU A 164 -3.54 16.96 6.17
CA LEU A 164 -2.44 17.42 5.35
C LEU A 164 -1.84 16.21 4.63
N MET A 165 -1.67 16.34 3.31
CA MET A 165 -1.02 15.31 2.51
C MET A 165 0.37 15.78 2.07
N VAL A 166 1.36 14.93 2.30
CA VAL A 166 2.72 15.08 1.79
C VAL A 166 2.92 14.07 0.65
N ALA A 167 3.32 14.55 -0.50
CA ALA A 167 3.63 13.71 -1.66
C ALA A 167 4.83 14.30 -2.40
N ASP A 168 5.45 13.49 -3.25
CA ASP A 168 6.45 14.04 -4.18
C ASP A 168 5.78 14.88 -5.27
N GLY A 169 6.55 15.66 -6.03
CA GLY A 169 6.03 16.64 -6.99
C GLY A 169 5.36 16.07 -8.24
N HIS A 170 4.97 14.81 -8.24
CA HIS A 170 4.27 14.14 -9.35
C HIS A 170 2.75 14.03 -9.18
N TYR A 171 2.20 14.54 -8.06
CA TYR A 171 0.77 14.48 -7.71
C TYR A 171 0.07 15.82 -7.90
#